data_47bb69268b4703d47a1e18ebfe71d2f3
#
_entry.id   47bb69268b4703d47a1e18ebfe71d2f3
#
_cell.length_a   1.000
_cell.length_b   1.000
_cell.length_c   1.000
_cell.angle_alpha   90.00
_cell.angle_beta   90.00
_cell.angle_gamma   90.00
#
_symmetry.space_group_name_H-M   'P 1'
#
loop_
_entity.id
_entity.type
_entity.pdbx_description
1 polymer ?
#
loop_
_entity_poly.entity_id
_entity_poly.type
_entity_poly.pdbx_seq_one_letter_code
_entity_poly.pdbx_strand_id
1 'polypeptide(L)'
;MSYLKTIFWNELVIDLKLVDLPANPKTIAGYLRYYRKLHNLSRRQLEINADISLNSIKKYEDKHIYPTREVSRKLSNYFNLNTKYFFDPFYEYEVNIVQALKDYRGNNTYKDTAAIIDVHAHTWRDWENEKHAITRENFYKLKGLGILP
;
A
#
# COMPACT_ATOMS: atom_id res chain seq x y z
N MET A 1 -15.40 27.33 -12.72
CA MET A 1 -14.38 28.05 -13.53
C MET A 1 -13.05 27.33 -13.34
N SER A 2 -12.60 26.60 -14.35
CA SER A 2 -11.30 25.92 -14.34
C SER A 2 -10.23 26.90 -14.81
N TYR A 3 -9.25 27.19 -13.96
CA TYR A 3 -8.12 28.02 -14.34
C TYR A 3 -7.10 27.20 -15.11
N LEU A 4 -6.87 27.54 -16.37
CA LEU A 4 -5.76 27.06 -17.19
C LEU A 4 -4.47 27.77 -16.71
N LYS A 5 -3.54 27.04 -16.15
CA LYS A 5 -2.18 27.53 -15.91
C LYS A 5 -1.31 27.09 -17.07
N THR A 6 -0.95 28.03 -17.94
CA THR A 6 0.00 27.79 -19.03
C THR A 6 1.42 28.11 -18.51
N ILE A 7 2.30 27.13 -18.54
CA ILE A 7 3.71 27.33 -18.19
C ILE A 7 4.54 27.26 -19.48
N PHE A 8 5.22 28.33 -19.81
CA PHE A 8 6.16 28.38 -20.93
C PHE A 8 7.56 27.95 -20.48
N TRP A 9 8.07 26.87 -21.05
CA TRP A 9 9.48 26.49 -20.97
C TRP A 9 9.98 26.19 -22.37
N ASN A 10 10.93 26.98 -22.88
CA ASN A 10 11.61 26.83 -24.18
C ASN A 10 10.68 26.45 -25.35
N GLU A 11 9.66 27.27 -25.62
CA GLU A 11 8.73 27.14 -26.75
C GLU A 11 7.83 25.88 -26.76
N LEU A 12 7.83 25.08 -25.70
CA LEU A 12 6.90 23.96 -25.54
C LEU A 12 5.66 24.42 -24.76
N VAL A 13 4.54 24.59 -25.43
CA VAL A 13 3.25 24.84 -24.78
C VAL A 13 2.73 23.49 -24.24
N ILE A 14 2.90 23.25 -22.96
CA ILE A 14 2.28 22.08 -22.32
C ILE A 14 0.90 22.49 -21.81
N ASP A 15 -0.14 22.05 -22.50
CA ASP A 15 -1.53 22.20 -22.08
C ASP A 15 -1.77 21.22 -20.92
N LEU A 16 -1.49 21.68 -19.70
CA LEU A 16 -1.83 20.92 -18.49
C LEU A 16 -3.34 20.99 -18.29
N LYS A 17 -4.09 20.05 -18.88
CA LYS A 17 -5.44 19.79 -18.42
C LYS A 17 -5.34 19.39 -16.95
N LEU A 18 -5.67 20.34 -16.05
CA LEU A 18 -5.90 20.05 -14.64
C LEU A 18 -7.08 19.07 -14.56
N VAL A 19 -6.76 17.78 -14.61
CA VAL A 19 -7.71 16.74 -14.20
C VAL A 19 -7.97 17.03 -12.74
N ASP A 20 -9.24 17.00 -12.29
CA ASP A 20 -9.61 17.04 -10.86
C ASP A 20 -9.00 15.83 -10.16
N LEU A 21 -7.74 15.99 -9.77
CA LEU A 21 -7.01 15.00 -8.99
C LEU A 21 -7.31 15.29 -7.52
N PRO A 22 -7.73 14.31 -6.73
CA PRO A 22 -7.92 14.51 -5.31
C PRO A 22 -6.62 15.03 -4.70
N ALA A 23 -6.69 16.16 -4.02
CA ALA A 23 -5.53 16.93 -3.55
C ALA A 23 -4.58 16.16 -2.64
N ASN A 24 -5.00 15.03 -2.03
CA ASN A 24 -4.18 14.11 -1.24
C ASN A 24 -4.87 12.75 -1.14
N PRO A 25 -4.50 11.78 -1.95
CA PRO A 25 -5.02 10.42 -1.79
C PRO A 25 -4.53 9.84 -0.46
N LYS A 26 -5.47 9.34 0.37
CA LYS A 26 -5.16 8.73 1.67
C LYS A 26 -5.15 7.19 1.62
N THR A 27 -5.48 6.62 0.47
CA THR A 27 -5.63 5.17 0.29
C THR A 27 -4.90 4.70 -0.95
N ILE A 28 -4.50 3.43 -0.99
CA ILE A 28 -3.88 2.83 -2.17
C ILE A 28 -4.76 3.01 -3.42
N ALA A 29 -6.07 2.79 -3.29
CA ALA A 29 -7.03 3.02 -4.37
C ALA A 29 -7.00 4.48 -4.87
N GLY A 30 -6.91 5.44 -3.95
CA GLY A 30 -6.80 6.86 -4.27
C GLY A 30 -5.48 7.18 -4.97
N TYR A 31 -4.33 6.70 -4.45
CA TYR A 31 -3.02 6.88 -5.08
C TYR A 31 -2.99 6.26 -6.49
N LEU A 32 -3.50 5.03 -6.62
CA LEU A 32 -3.53 4.34 -7.90
C LEU A 32 -4.33 5.12 -8.96
N ARG A 33 -5.52 5.59 -8.59
CA ARG A 33 -6.36 6.42 -9.46
C ARG A 33 -5.69 7.76 -9.79
N TYR A 34 -5.04 8.38 -8.81
CA TYR A 34 -4.31 9.63 -8.99
C TYR A 34 -3.19 9.48 -10.02
N TYR A 35 -2.25 8.55 -9.79
CA TYR A 35 -1.11 8.37 -10.69
C TYR A 35 -1.52 7.89 -12.09
N ARG A 36 -2.50 7.00 -12.17
CA ARG A 36 -3.04 6.58 -13.46
C ARG A 36 -3.60 7.77 -14.27
N LYS A 37 -4.38 8.63 -13.64
CA LYS A 37 -4.94 9.82 -14.29
C LYS A 37 -3.86 10.84 -14.62
N LEU A 38 -2.89 11.04 -13.75
CA LEU A 38 -1.76 11.94 -13.98
C LEU A 38 -0.99 11.56 -15.26
N HIS A 39 -0.86 10.25 -15.52
CA HIS A 39 -0.24 9.71 -16.73
C HIS A 39 -1.22 9.51 -17.90
N ASN A 40 -2.45 10.02 -17.82
CA ASN A 40 -3.49 9.89 -18.84
C ASN A 40 -3.78 8.44 -19.28
N LEU A 41 -3.67 7.48 -18.36
CA LEU A 41 -3.86 6.06 -18.65
C LEU A 41 -5.29 5.59 -18.33
N SER A 42 -5.85 4.77 -19.22
CA SER A 42 -6.98 3.92 -18.87
C SER A 42 -6.51 2.80 -17.94
N ARG A 43 -7.44 2.14 -17.23
CA ARG A 43 -7.12 0.98 -16.38
C ARG A 43 -6.42 -0.12 -17.17
N ARG A 44 -6.95 -0.41 -18.37
CA ARG A 44 -6.38 -1.43 -19.26
C ARG A 44 -4.98 -1.09 -19.76
N GLN A 45 -4.72 0.17 -20.10
CA GLN A 45 -3.37 0.59 -20.49
C GLN A 45 -2.36 0.43 -19.35
N LEU A 46 -2.75 0.80 -18.11
CA LEU A 46 -1.88 0.59 -16.96
C LEU A 46 -1.61 -0.89 -16.72
N GLU A 47 -2.63 -1.76 -16.83
CA GLU A 47 -2.47 -3.21 -16.69
C GLU A 47 -1.48 -3.78 -17.69
N ILE A 48 -1.59 -3.40 -18.96
CA ILE A 48 -0.68 -3.83 -20.02
C ILE A 48 0.74 -3.28 -19.80
N ASN A 49 0.86 -1.98 -19.54
CA ASN A 49 2.16 -1.31 -19.46
C ASN A 49 2.95 -1.72 -18.21
N ALA A 50 2.27 -2.00 -17.11
CA ALA A 50 2.90 -2.44 -15.86
C ALA A 50 2.96 -3.98 -15.71
N ASP A 51 2.60 -4.73 -16.74
CA ASP A 51 2.55 -6.20 -16.72
C ASP A 51 1.71 -6.73 -15.54
N ILE A 52 0.48 -6.24 -15.42
CA ILE A 52 -0.49 -6.61 -14.37
C ILE A 52 -1.66 -7.32 -15.04
N SER A 53 -2.19 -8.36 -14.37
CA SER A 53 -3.33 -9.12 -14.86
C SER A 53 -4.54 -8.23 -15.13
N LEU A 54 -5.24 -8.48 -16.23
CA LEU A 54 -6.42 -7.72 -16.63
C LEU A 54 -7.50 -7.70 -15.54
N ASN A 55 -8.22 -6.58 -15.43
CA ASN A 55 -9.24 -6.28 -14.41
C ASN A 55 -8.71 -6.16 -12.98
N SER A 56 -7.40 -6.25 -12.74
CA SER A 56 -6.82 -6.07 -11.41
C SER A 56 -6.90 -4.62 -10.94
N ILE A 57 -6.56 -3.66 -11.81
CA ILE A 57 -6.61 -2.22 -11.48
C ILE A 57 -8.03 -1.79 -11.11
N LYS A 58 -9.04 -2.31 -11.83
CA LYS A 58 -10.44 -2.06 -11.47
C LYS A 58 -10.79 -2.57 -10.06
N LYS A 59 -10.34 -3.77 -9.70
CA LYS A 59 -10.57 -4.34 -8.37
C LYS A 59 -9.89 -3.51 -7.28
N TYR A 60 -8.66 -3.05 -7.50
CA TYR A 60 -7.92 -2.22 -6.55
C TYR A 60 -8.55 -0.83 -6.37
N GLU A 61 -9.02 -0.20 -7.45
CA GLU A 61 -9.63 1.12 -7.40
C GLU A 61 -11.07 1.13 -6.83
N ASP A 62 -11.87 0.10 -7.13
CA ASP A 62 -13.31 0.11 -6.86
C ASP A 62 -13.72 -0.77 -5.67
N LYS A 63 -12.98 -1.85 -5.38
CA LYS A 63 -13.36 -2.86 -4.37
C LYS A 63 -12.52 -2.84 -3.12
N HIS A 64 -11.61 -1.90 -2.97
CA HIS A 64 -10.68 -1.82 -1.84
C HIS A 64 -9.89 -3.13 -1.58
N ILE A 65 -9.68 -3.92 -2.64
CA ILE A 65 -8.79 -5.07 -2.60
C ILE A 65 -7.36 -4.55 -2.76
N TYR A 66 -6.46 -5.06 -1.94
CA TYR A 66 -5.07 -4.63 -1.95
C TYR A 66 -4.25 -5.44 -2.95
N PRO A 67 -3.32 -4.80 -3.69
CA PRO A 67 -2.41 -5.52 -4.56
C PRO A 67 -1.51 -6.47 -3.76
N THR A 68 -1.03 -7.52 -4.41
CA THR A 68 0.05 -8.33 -3.84
C THR A 68 1.35 -7.53 -3.79
N ARG A 69 2.34 -7.99 -3.01
CA ARG A 69 3.67 -7.37 -2.95
C ARG A 69 4.31 -7.21 -4.33
N GLU A 70 4.18 -8.23 -5.18
CA GLU A 70 4.70 -8.21 -6.55
C GLU A 70 4.04 -7.11 -7.39
N VAL A 71 2.70 -7.06 -7.40
CA VAL A 71 1.94 -6.06 -8.15
C VAL A 71 2.22 -4.65 -7.62
N SER A 72 2.30 -4.50 -6.30
CA SER A 72 2.63 -3.22 -5.66
C SER A 72 3.99 -2.71 -6.12
N ARG A 73 5.01 -3.60 -6.18
CA ARG A 73 6.35 -3.27 -6.70
C ARG A 73 6.32 -2.91 -8.19
N LYS A 74 5.56 -3.64 -9.02
CA LYS A 74 5.39 -3.32 -10.44
C LYS A 74 4.82 -1.91 -10.63
N LEU A 75 3.82 -1.54 -9.84
CA LEU A 75 3.21 -0.20 -9.87
C LEU A 75 4.21 0.89 -9.45
N SER A 76 4.97 0.69 -8.38
CA SER A 76 6.00 1.64 -7.92
C SER A 76 7.07 1.86 -8.98
N ASN A 77 7.54 0.79 -9.60
CA ASN A 77 8.54 0.84 -10.67
C ASN A 77 8.00 1.54 -11.91
N TYR A 78 6.77 1.21 -12.31
CA TYR A 78 6.14 1.81 -13.49
C TYR A 78 5.97 3.33 -13.37
N PHE A 79 5.55 3.80 -12.20
CA PHE A 79 5.36 5.23 -11.94
C PHE A 79 6.65 5.94 -11.47
N ASN A 80 7.78 5.22 -11.40
CA ASN A 80 9.07 5.72 -10.93
C ASN A 80 8.95 6.45 -9.57
N LEU A 81 8.32 5.79 -8.59
CA LEU A 81 8.07 6.34 -7.27
C LEU A 81 9.20 5.99 -6.30
N ASN A 82 9.43 6.87 -5.31
CA ASN A 82 10.40 6.64 -4.25
C ASN A 82 10.00 5.51 -3.30
N THR A 83 8.71 5.17 -3.24
CA THR A 83 8.22 4.05 -2.45
C THR A 83 8.57 2.73 -3.13
N LYS A 84 8.96 1.74 -2.33
CA LYS A 84 9.31 0.41 -2.83
C LYS A 84 8.08 -0.39 -3.27
N TYR A 85 6.97 -0.20 -2.58
CA TYR A 85 5.73 -0.97 -2.77
C TYR A 85 4.49 -0.08 -2.77
N PHE A 86 4.41 0.84 -3.67
CA PHE A 86 3.25 1.67 -3.98
C PHE A 86 2.41 2.13 -2.78
N PHE A 87 3.06 2.78 -1.80
CA PHE A 87 2.42 3.38 -0.62
C PHE A 87 1.68 2.40 0.30
N ASP A 88 2.00 1.12 0.29
CA ASP A 88 1.50 0.19 1.29
C ASP A 88 2.52 -0.01 2.42
N PRO A 89 2.35 0.62 3.60
CA PRO A 89 3.26 0.49 4.72
C PRO A 89 3.50 -0.95 5.16
N PHE A 90 2.53 -1.83 4.98
CA PHE A 90 2.69 -3.25 5.29
C PHE A 90 3.81 -3.91 4.48
N TYR A 91 3.95 -3.54 3.21
CA TYR A 91 5.01 -4.08 2.36
C TYR A 91 6.33 -3.32 2.49
N GLU A 92 6.28 -2.03 2.87
CA GLU A 92 7.48 -1.20 3.09
C GLU A 92 8.17 -1.51 4.42
N TYR A 93 7.51 -2.23 5.31
CA TYR A 93 7.96 -2.45 6.66
C TYR A 93 9.13 -3.44 6.71
N GLU A 94 10.32 -2.95 7.04
CA GLU A 94 11.56 -3.75 7.12
C GLU A 94 12.01 -4.06 8.56
N VAL A 95 11.23 -3.65 9.57
CA VAL A 95 11.57 -3.93 10.98
C VAL A 95 11.39 -5.42 11.28
N ASN A 96 12.23 -5.94 12.16
CA ASN A 96 12.10 -7.30 12.64
C ASN A 96 10.82 -7.47 13.48
N ILE A 97 9.74 -7.83 12.80
CA ILE A 97 8.40 -8.02 13.40
C ILE A 97 8.49 -9.06 14.54
N VAL A 98 9.25 -10.11 14.36
CA VAL A 98 9.42 -11.18 15.34
C VAL A 98 9.99 -10.64 16.64
N GLN A 99 11.02 -9.80 16.57
CA GLN A 99 11.60 -9.20 17.75
C GLN A 99 10.61 -8.27 18.45
N ALA A 100 9.91 -7.42 17.71
CA ALA A 100 8.89 -6.55 18.28
C ALA A 100 7.76 -7.31 18.98
N LEU A 101 7.32 -8.44 18.42
CA LEU A 101 6.33 -9.31 19.05
C LEU A 101 6.85 -9.93 20.36
N LYS A 102 8.08 -10.44 20.36
CA LYS A 102 8.73 -11.02 21.54
C LYS A 102 8.92 -9.98 22.64
N ASP A 103 9.38 -8.79 22.28
CA ASP A 103 9.60 -7.68 23.22
C ASP A 103 8.27 -7.25 23.86
N TYR A 104 7.22 -7.12 23.06
CA TYR A 104 5.90 -6.79 23.56
C TYR A 104 5.33 -7.88 24.48
N ARG A 105 5.45 -9.14 24.10
CA ARG A 105 4.96 -10.23 24.93
C ARG A 105 5.72 -10.30 26.26
N GLY A 106 7.01 -10.14 26.25
CA GLY A 106 7.85 -10.26 27.44
C GLY A 106 7.59 -11.58 28.18
N ASN A 107 7.20 -11.48 29.46
CA ASN A 107 6.89 -12.63 30.31
C ASN A 107 5.41 -13.07 30.26
N ASN A 108 4.56 -12.41 29.48
CA ASN A 108 3.16 -12.78 29.37
C ASN A 108 2.97 -14.09 28.60
N THR A 109 1.86 -14.78 28.85
CA THR A 109 1.54 -15.99 28.10
C THR A 109 1.13 -15.65 26.66
N TYR A 110 1.31 -16.59 25.76
CA TYR A 110 0.80 -16.45 24.38
C TYR A 110 -0.71 -16.21 24.33
N LYS A 111 -1.46 -16.80 25.28
CA LYS A 111 -2.91 -16.64 25.36
C LYS A 111 -3.29 -15.20 25.69
N ASP A 112 -2.69 -14.62 26.71
CA ASP A 112 -3.00 -13.26 27.14
C ASP A 112 -2.62 -12.23 26.08
N THR A 113 -1.44 -12.41 25.47
CA THR A 113 -0.94 -11.51 24.44
C THR A 113 -1.77 -11.58 23.16
N ALA A 114 -2.13 -12.78 22.72
CA ALA A 114 -2.91 -12.99 21.50
C ALA A 114 -4.35 -12.46 21.61
N ALA A 115 -4.93 -12.48 22.81
CA ALA A 115 -6.27 -11.96 23.10
C ALA A 115 -6.40 -10.46 22.79
N ILE A 116 -5.31 -9.68 22.86
CA ILE A 116 -5.32 -8.22 22.66
C ILE A 116 -5.76 -7.86 21.24
N ILE A 117 -5.43 -8.70 20.24
CA ILE A 117 -5.81 -8.49 18.83
C ILE A 117 -6.80 -9.53 18.32
N ASP A 118 -7.40 -10.31 19.23
CA ASP A 118 -8.39 -11.33 18.91
C ASP A 118 -7.85 -12.40 17.95
N VAL A 119 -6.70 -13.00 18.29
CA VAL A 119 -6.15 -14.16 17.59
C VAL A 119 -5.89 -15.31 18.56
N HIS A 120 -5.73 -16.51 18.01
CA HIS A 120 -5.39 -17.67 18.84
C HIS A 120 -3.95 -17.64 19.33
N ALA A 121 -3.69 -18.17 20.53
CA ALA A 121 -2.35 -18.26 21.13
C ALA A 121 -1.32 -18.94 20.20
N HIS A 122 -1.74 -19.98 19.45
CA HIS A 122 -0.85 -20.63 18.48
C HIS A 122 -0.49 -19.71 17.31
N THR A 123 -1.39 -18.83 16.89
CA THR A 123 -1.13 -17.86 15.80
C THR A 123 -0.02 -16.89 16.20
N TRP A 124 -0.10 -16.33 17.41
CA TRP A 124 0.98 -15.47 17.93
C TRP A 124 2.31 -16.21 18.03
N ARG A 125 2.30 -17.40 18.60
CA ARG A 125 3.49 -18.25 18.68
C ARG A 125 4.10 -18.56 17.32
N ASP A 126 3.27 -18.83 16.33
CA ASP A 126 3.71 -19.16 14.98
C ASP A 126 4.32 -17.94 14.25
N TRP A 127 3.85 -16.72 14.54
CA TRP A 127 4.51 -15.50 14.10
C TRP A 127 5.88 -15.29 14.75
N GLU A 128 6.01 -15.48 16.07
CA GLU A 128 7.30 -15.38 16.76
C GLU A 128 8.31 -16.44 16.32
N ASN A 129 7.85 -17.57 15.80
CA ASN A 129 8.68 -18.66 15.30
C ASN A 129 8.81 -18.66 13.76
N GLU A 130 8.36 -17.62 13.08
CA GLU A 130 8.44 -17.44 11.63
C GLU A 130 7.78 -18.56 10.81
N LYS A 131 6.87 -19.34 11.42
CA LYS A 131 6.12 -20.39 10.72
C LYS A 131 5.09 -19.84 9.76
N HIS A 132 4.48 -18.71 10.12
CA HIS A 132 3.50 -18.00 9.31
C HIS A 132 3.79 -16.50 9.32
N ALA A 133 3.63 -15.85 8.17
CA ALA A 133 3.70 -14.40 8.07
C ALA A 133 2.44 -13.76 8.67
N ILE A 134 2.60 -12.57 9.24
CA ILE A 134 1.49 -11.74 9.72
C ILE A 134 0.67 -11.29 8.51
N THR A 135 -0.65 -11.38 8.63
CA THR A 135 -1.55 -10.82 7.60
C THR A 135 -1.54 -9.31 7.64
N ARG A 136 -1.90 -8.67 6.52
CA ARG A 136 -2.01 -7.21 6.45
C ARG A 136 -2.96 -6.64 7.52
N GLU A 137 -4.10 -7.29 7.75
CA GLU A 137 -5.06 -6.89 8.77
C GLU A 137 -4.44 -6.88 10.17
N ASN A 138 -3.79 -7.97 10.56
CA ASN A 138 -3.13 -8.09 11.87
C ASN A 138 -1.95 -7.14 12.02
N PHE A 139 -1.20 -6.87 10.95
CA PHE A 139 -0.16 -5.85 10.95
C PHE A 139 -0.72 -4.48 11.36
N TYR A 140 -1.84 -4.06 10.78
CA TYR A 140 -2.43 -2.77 11.14
C TYR A 140 -3.06 -2.75 12.54
N LYS A 141 -3.60 -3.87 13.03
CA LYS A 141 -4.02 -3.98 14.43
C LYS A 141 -2.84 -3.77 15.38
N LEU A 142 -1.73 -4.45 15.14
CA LEU A 142 -0.51 -4.34 15.95
C LEU A 142 0.11 -2.94 15.89
N LYS A 143 0.11 -2.33 14.71
CA LYS A 143 0.57 -0.93 14.53
C LYS A 143 -0.34 0.05 15.25
N GLY A 144 -1.64 -0.12 15.18
CA GLY A 144 -2.63 0.73 15.89
C GLY A 144 -2.50 0.66 17.41
N LEU A 145 -1.98 -0.43 17.95
CA LEU A 145 -1.69 -0.61 19.37
C LEU A 145 -0.27 -0.16 19.78
N GLY A 146 0.53 0.34 18.84
CA GLY A 146 1.92 0.74 19.10
C GLY A 146 2.88 -0.44 19.34
N ILE A 147 2.47 -1.68 19.03
CA ILE A 147 3.32 -2.87 19.12
C ILE A 147 4.33 -2.90 17.97
N LEU A 148 3.91 -2.43 16.82
CA LEU A 148 4.77 -2.18 15.68
C LEU A 148 4.89 -0.67 15.46
N PRO A 149 6.07 -0.12 15.19
CA PRO A 149 6.30 1.30 14.96
C PRO A 149 5.67 1.85 13.67
#